data_e92d11da503cd740ce4b47c8326e3a95
#
_entry.id   e92d11da503cd740ce4b47c8326e3a95
#
_cell.length_a   1.000
_cell.length_b   1.000
_cell.length_c   1.000
_cell.angle_alpha   90.00
_cell.angle_beta   90.00
_cell.angle_gamma   90.00
#
_symmetry.space_group_name_H-M   'P 1'
#
loop_
_entity.id
_entity.type
_entity.pdbx_description
1 polymer ?
#
loop_
_entity_poly.entity_id
_entity_poly.type
_entity_poly.pdbx_seq_one_letter_code
_entity_poly.pdbx_strand_id
1 'polypeptide(L)'
;MKNTKQLNDALEHRILILDGAMGTMIQKYNLTEEDYHGEQFRDWAYPVKGNNDMLSITKPSVIDEIHRQYLEAGADIIETNTFSSTTIAMADYHMEDFVYQLNYESAKLARKACDDYTAKTPDKPRFVAGSIGPTNKTASLSPDVNDPGYRAITFDELRKAYKQQAEALLDGGADILLVETIFDTLNAKAALFAIDEIQEERGIRIPTMVSGTITDASGRTLSGQTAEAFLISVSHLDLLSIGFNCALGAKQLVPYLEAIAPQTHFRISAHPNAGLPNAFGQYDETPEQTAEQIKEYLDKGLINIIGGCCGTTPEHIKALSDLAKDYKPRKNT
;
A
#
# COMPACT_ATOMS: atom_id res chain seq x y z
N MET A 1 15.76 -10.82 -6.59
CA MET A 1 15.00 -9.92 -7.49
C MET A 1 15.95 -8.89 -8.08
N LYS A 2 15.71 -8.40 -9.31
CA LYS A 2 16.66 -7.59 -10.09
C LYS A 2 17.07 -6.28 -9.40
N ASN A 3 16.13 -5.61 -8.74
CA ASN A 3 16.35 -4.26 -8.20
C ASN A 3 16.60 -4.22 -6.68
N THR A 4 16.63 -5.37 -6.00
CA THR A 4 16.75 -5.43 -4.52
C THR A 4 18.01 -4.75 -4.00
N LYS A 5 19.14 -4.91 -4.71
CA LYS A 5 20.39 -4.25 -4.32
C LYS A 5 20.25 -2.73 -4.40
N GLN A 6 19.74 -2.20 -5.50
CA GLN A 6 19.54 -0.76 -5.69
C GLN A 6 18.56 -0.18 -4.66
N LEU A 7 17.51 -0.93 -4.30
CA LEU A 7 16.55 -0.55 -3.27
C LEU A 7 17.23 -0.41 -1.90
N ASN A 8 18.02 -1.41 -1.50
CA ASN A 8 18.73 -1.37 -0.23
C ASN A 8 19.78 -0.24 -0.20
N ASP A 9 20.56 -0.11 -1.27
CA ASP A 9 21.55 0.96 -1.39
C ASP A 9 20.89 2.36 -1.27
N ALA A 10 19.73 2.56 -1.89
CA ALA A 10 19.00 3.82 -1.79
C ALA A 10 18.48 4.07 -0.36
N LEU A 11 17.93 3.04 0.32
CA LEU A 11 17.42 3.13 1.69
C LEU A 11 18.51 3.38 2.76
N GLU A 12 19.77 3.05 2.46
CA GLU A 12 20.89 3.35 3.35
C GLU A 12 21.31 4.83 3.29
N HIS A 13 21.08 5.48 2.17
CA HIS A 13 21.60 6.82 1.93
C HIS A 13 20.56 7.93 2.04
N ARG A 14 19.29 7.63 1.78
CA ARG A 14 18.23 8.63 1.79
C ARG A 14 16.87 8.04 2.21
N ILE A 15 16.00 8.92 2.67
CA ILE A 15 14.59 8.60 2.89
C ILE A 15 13.94 8.42 1.52
N LEU A 16 13.24 7.30 1.31
CA LEU A 16 12.52 7.05 0.07
C LEU A 16 11.10 7.62 0.15
N ILE A 17 10.65 8.12 -0.97
CA ILE A 17 9.31 8.68 -1.13
C ILE A 17 8.41 7.65 -1.78
N LEU A 18 7.40 7.19 -1.02
CA LEU A 18 6.28 6.42 -1.54
C LEU A 18 5.28 7.39 -2.18
N ASP A 19 4.47 6.94 -3.11
CA ASP A 19 3.45 7.77 -3.75
C ASP A 19 2.26 8.08 -2.82
N GLY A 20 1.18 8.58 -3.41
CA GLY A 20 -0.04 8.96 -2.71
C GLY A 20 -1.26 8.18 -3.20
N ALA A 21 -2.44 8.68 -2.86
CA ALA A 21 -3.69 7.97 -3.04
C ALA A 21 -4.10 7.81 -4.51
N MET A 22 -4.06 6.59 -5.01
CA MET A 22 -4.58 6.23 -6.34
C MET A 22 -6.09 6.55 -6.43
N GLY A 23 -6.88 6.13 -5.44
CA GLY A 23 -8.32 6.38 -5.42
C GLY A 23 -8.71 7.87 -5.46
N THR A 24 -8.00 8.71 -4.71
CA THR A 24 -8.18 10.18 -4.72
C THR A 24 -7.94 10.77 -6.11
N MET A 25 -6.93 10.27 -6.80
CA MET A 25 -6.62 10.73 -8.16
C MET A 25 -7.64 10.23 -9.19
N ILE A 26 -8.07 8.98 -9.11
CA ILE A 26 -9.11 8.42 -10.00
C ILE A 26 -10.41 9.23 -9.91
N GLN A 27 -10.81 9.66 -8.71
CA GLN A 27 -12.03 10.46 -8.52
C GLN A 27 -12.05 11.75 -9.36
N LYS A 28 -10.89 12.36 -9.65
CA LYS A 28 -10.78 13.59 -10.46
C LYS A 28 -11.20 13.38 -11.91
N TYR A 29 -11.15 12.15 -12.41
CA TYR A 29 -11.52 11.84 -13.81
C TYR A 29 -13.02 11.69 -14.03
N ASN A 30 -13.83 11.59 -12.95
CA ASN A 30 -15.29 11.44 -13.02
C ASN A 30 -15.76 10.33 -13.99
N LEU A 31 -15.10 9.16 -13.89
CA LEU A 31 -15.35 8.03 -14.79
C LEU A 31 -16.78 7.49 -14.66
N THR A 32 -17.34 7.09 -15.79
CA THR A 32 -18.68 6.52 -15.90
C THR A 32 -18.66 4.98 -15.77
N GLU A 33 -19.82 4.34 -15.63
CA GLU A 33 -19.95 2.88 -15.66
C GLU A 33 -19.32 2.29 -16.93
N GLU A 34 -19.54 2.93 -18.10
CA GLU A 34 -18.98 2.50 -19.37
C GLU A 34 -17.44 2.54 -19.39
N ASP A 35 -16.84 3.52 -18.69
CA ASP A 35 -15.38 3.62 -18.54
C ASP A 35 -14.83 2.46 -17.74
N TYR A 36 -15.54 2.03 -16.68
CA TYR A 36 -15.15 0.89 -15.87
C TYR A 36 -15.30 -0.43 -16.63
N HIS A 37 -16.34 -0.60 -17.46
CA HIS A 37 -16.49 -1.78 -18.32
C HIS A 37 -15.40 -1.84 -19.41
N GLY A 38 -15.05 -0.70 -20.01
CA GLY A 38 -14.16 -0.65 -21.16
C GLY A 38 -14.66 -1.53 -22.32
N GLU A 39 -13.75 -1.94 -23.19
CA GLU A 39 -14.12 -2.84 -24.29
C GLU A 39 -14.22 -4.30 -23.86
N GLN A 40 -13.33 -4.73 -22.96
CA GLN A 40 -13.23 -6.14 -22.56
C GLN A 40 -14.48 -6.64 -21.81
N PHE A 41 -15.12 -5.77 -21.04
CA PHE A 41 -16.27 -6.11 -20.19
C PHE A 41 -17.54 -5.38 -20.62
N ARG A 42 -17.64 -4.96 -21.89
CA ARG A 42 -18.80 -4.22 -22.42
C ARG A 42 -20.12 -4.92 -22.14
N ASP A 43 -20.16 -6.23 -22.27
CA ASP A 43 -21.36 -7.06 -22.09
C ASP A 43 -21.43 -7.71 -20.71
N TRP A 44 -20.61 -7.24 -19.74
CA TRP A 44 -20.66 -7.74 -18.37
C TRP A 44 -21.98 -7.39 -17.72
N ALA A 45 -22.64 -8.40 -17.12
CA ALA A 45 -24.02 -8.27 -16.65
C ALA A 45 -24.18 -7.49 -15.34
N TYR A 46 -23.08 -7.21 -14.65
CA TYR A 46 -23.08 -6.60 -13.31
C TYR A 46 -22.47 -5.21 -13.34
N PRO A 47 -22.94 -4.27 -12.48
CA PRO A 47 -22.31 -2.97 -12.34
C PRO A 47 -20.89 -3.13 -11.74
N VAL A 48 -19.93 -2.37 -12.29
CA VAL A 48 -18.52 -2.42 -11.90
C VAL A 48 -17.94 -1.06 -11.54
N LYS A 49 -18.72 0.01 -11.64
CA LYS A 49 -18.30 1.34 -11.20
C LYS A 49 -17.92 1.32 -9.72
N GLY A 50 -16.74 1.82 -9.41
CA GLY A 50 -16.17 1.77 -8.07
C GLY A 50 -15.14 0.65 -7.88
N ASN A 51 -15.07 -0.33 -8.79
CA ASN A 51 -13.97 -1.28 -8.86
C ASN A 51 -12.76 -0.62 -9.53
N ASN A 52 -12.07 0.22 -8.78
CA ASN A 52 -10.94 1.01 -9.30
C ASN A 52 -9.80 0.14 -9.84
N ASP A 53 -9.62 -1.05 -9.31
CA ASP A 53 -8.53 -1.96 -9.68
C ASP A 53 -8.67 -2.43 -11.14
N MET A 54 -9.92 -2.52 -11.64
CA MET A 54 -10.19 -2.85 -13.05
C MET A 54 -9.62 -1.85 -14.04
N LEU A 55 -9.48 -0.58 -13.63
CA LEU A 55 -9.02 0.50 -14.50
C LEU A 55 -7.60 0.24 -15.05
N SER A 56 -6.82 -0.60 -14.39
CA SER A 56 -5.53 -1.07 -14.93
C SER A 56 -5.67 -1.85 -16.25
N ILE A 57 -6.84 -2.43 -16.51
CA ILE A 57 -7.17 -3.15 -17.75
C ILE A 57 -8.07 -2.31 -18.64
N THR A 58 -9.12 -1.70 -18.08
CA THR A 58 -10.18 -1.03 -18.84
C THR A 58 -9.86 0.40 -19.23
N LYS A 59 -9.05 1.10 -18.42
CA LYS A 59 -8.58 2.48 -18.65
C LYS A 59 -7.09 2.65 -18.26
N PRO A 60 -6.19 1.82 -18.81
CA PRO A 60 -4.77 1.82 -18.40
C PRO A 60 -4.09 3.18 -18.59
N SER A 61 -4.56 4.02 -19.53
CA SER A 61 -4.03 5.37 -19.73
C SER A 61 -4.23 6.28 -18.51
N VAL A 62 -5.35 6.16 -17.80
CA VAL A 62 -5.63 6.95 -16.59
C VAL A 62 -4.68 6.51 -15.48
N ILE A 63 -4.49 5.22 -15.27
CA ILE A 63 -3.60 4.69 -14.24
C ILE A 63 -2.13 5.03 -14.54
N ASP A 64 -1.69 4.87 -15.80
CA ASP A 64 -0.33 5.26 -16.23
C ASP A 64 -0.08 6.76 -16.01
N GLU A 65 -1.05 7.62 -16.34
CA GLU A 65 -0.96 9.06 -16.11
C GLU A 65 -0.80 9.38 -14.61
N ILE A 66 -1.58 8.76 -13.73
CA ILE A 66 -1.49 8.95 -12.28
C ILE A 66 -0.11 8.50 -11.76
N HIS A 67 0.37 7.32 -12.18
CA HIS A 67 1.70 6.87 -11.82
C HIS A 67 2.78 7.87 -12.23
N ARG A 68 2.70 8.40 -13.45
CA ARG A 68 3.67 9.39 -13.95
C ARG A 68 3.60 10.71 -13.19
N GLN A 69 2.41 11.17 -12.80
CA GLN A 69 2.27 12.38 -11.97
C GLN A 69 2.98 12.21 -10.61
N TYR A 70 2.85 11.06 -9.95
CA TYR A 70 3.56 10.79 -8.71
C TYR A 70 5.08 10.66 -8.89
N LEU A 71 5.53 10.01 -9.96
CA LEU A 71 6.96 9.91 -10.29
C LEU A 71 7.57 11.27 -10.60
N GLU A 72 6.87 12.14 -11.32
CA GLU A 72 7.27 13.52 -11.59
C GLU A 72 7.33 14.36 -10.31
N ALA A 73 6.40 14.16 -9.39
CA ALA A 73 6.39 14.78 -8.07
C ALA A 73 7.57 14.34 -7.18
N GLY A 74 8.28 13.29 -7.54
CA GLY A 74 9.49 12.83 -6.86
C GLY A 74 9.36 11.51 -6.13
N ALA A 75 8.27 10.76 -6.31
CA ALA A 75 8.17 9.41 -5.76
C ALA A 75 9.30 8.50 -6.22
N ASP A 76 9.82 7.70 -5.31
CA ASP A 76 10.81 6.65 -5.54
C ASP A 76 10.17 5.29 -5.68
N ILE A 77 9.06 5.09 -4.97
CA ILE A 77 8.25 3.87 -4.93
C ILE A 77 6.84 4.26 -5.33
N ILE A 78 6.26 3.55 -6.30
CA ILE A 78 4.83 3.67 -6.62
C ILE A 78 4.11 2.36 -6.34
N GLU A 79 2.89 2.47 -5.84
CA GLU A 79 2.02 1.33 -5.55
C GLU A 79 1.24 0.92 -6.79
N THR A 80 1.06 -0.37 -7.00
CA THR A 80 0.17 -0.88 -8.03
C THR A 80 -1.29 -0.56 -7.69
N ASN A 81 -2.14 -0.40 -8.69
CA ASN A 81 -3.59 -0.21 -8.51
C ASN A 81 -4.28 -1.55 -8.25
N THR A 82 -3.98 -2.19 -7.11
CA THR A 82 -4.40 -3.56 -6.77
C THR A 82 -4.85 -3.74 -5.33
N PHE A 83 -5.21 -2.65 -4.67
CA PHE A 83 -5.58 -2.65 -3.24
C PHE A 83 -6.63 -3.70 -2.87
N SER A 84 -7.62 -3.93 -3.74
CA SER A 84 -8.70 -4.88 -3.53
C SER A 84 -8.68 -6.07 -4.52
N SER A 85 -7.56 -6.33 -5.19
CA SER A 85 -7.48 -7.32 -6.28
C SER A 85 -7.29 -8.76 -5.78
N THR A 86 -8.12 -9.21 -4.82
CA THR A 86 -8.21 -10.61 -4.40
C THR A 86 -9.48 -11.25 -4.93
N THR A 87 -9.52 -12.58 -5.04
CA THR A 87 -10.74 -13.34 -5.37
C THR A 87 -11.88 -13.06 -4.39
N ILE A 88 -11.55 -12.75 -3.13
CA ILE A 88 -12.53 -12.47 -2.08
C ILE A 88 -13.24 -11.13 -2.35
N ALA A 89 -12.50 -10.08 -2.67
CA ALA A 89 -13.08 -8.77 -2.96
C ALA A 89 -13.70 -8.71 -4.36
N MET A 90 -13.09 -9.37 -5.35
CA MET A 90 -13.61 -9.41 -6.72
C MET A 90 -14.89 -10.23 -6.86
N ALA A 91 -15.21 -11.10 -5.90
CA ALA A 91 -16.49 -11.79 -5.83
C ALA A 91 -17.70 -10.84 -5.77
N ASP A 92 -17.53 -9.64 -5.20
CA ASP A 92 -18.59 -8.61 -5.16
C ASP A 92 -19.00 -8.12 -6.57
N TYR A 93 -18.11 -8.31 -7.54
CA TYR A 93 -18.31 -7.94 -8.95
C TYR A 93 -18.41 -9.15 -9.89
N HIS A 94 -18.40 -10.38 -9.34
CA HIS A 94 -18.35 -11.64 -10.10
C HIS A 94 -17.12 -11.74 -11.01
N MET A 95 -15.97 -11.23 -10.56
CA MET A 95 -14.75 -11.08 -11.35
C MET A 95 -13.55 -11.88 -10.80
N GLU A 96 -13.81 -12.93 -10.05
CA GLU A 96 -12.77 -13.77 -9.41
C GLU A 96 -11.79 -14.36 -10.44
N ASP A 97 -12.29 -14.72 -11.62
CA ASP A 97 -11.49 -15.31 -12.70
C ASP A 97 -10.45 -14.34 -13.30
N PHE A 98 -10.61 -13.04 -13.10
CA PHE A 98 -9.73 -12.01 -13.64
C PHE A 98 -8.64 -11.54 -12.66
N VAL A 99 -8.62 -12.04 -11.44
CA VAL A 99 -7.72 -11.58 -10.37
C VAL A 99 -6.25 -11.66 -10.78
N TYR A 100 -5.82 -12.75 -11.40
CA TYR A 100 -4.45 -12.85 -11.88
C TYR A 100 -4.13 -11.78 -12.92
N GLN A 101 -4.99 -11.59 -13.90
CA GLN A 101 -4.81 -10.57 -14.95
C GLN A 101 -4.78 -9.15 -14.38
N LEU A 102 -5.70 -8.83 -13.43
CA LEU A 102 -5.75 -7.53 -12.76
C LEU A 102 -4.43 -7.18 -12.10
N ASN A 103 -3.90 -8.08 -11.30
CA ASN A 103 -2.64 -7.86 -10.58
C ASN A 103 -1.43 -7.81 -11.52
N TYR A 104 -1.35 -8.73 -12.47
CA TYR A 104 -0.26 -8.80 -13.44
C TYR A 104 -0.16 -7.55 -14.30
N GLU A 105 -1.27 -7.13 -14.95
CA GLU A 105 -1.27 -5.95 -15.82
C GLU A 105 -1.06 -4.65 -15.02
N SER A 106 -1.58 -4.56 -13.79
CA SER A 106 -1.36 -3.42 -12.91
C SER A 106 0.12 -3.27 -12.54
N ALA A 107 0.77 -4.37 -12.15
CA ALA A 107 2.20 -4.36 -11.82
C ALA A 107 3.06 -4.03 -13.05
N LYS A 108 2.73 -4.58 -14.20
CA LYS A 108 3.42 -4.33 -15.47
C LYS A 108 3.31 -2.86 -15.92
N LEU A 109 2.13 -2.25 -15.70
CA LEU A 109 1.90 -0.84 -16.00
C LEU A 109 2.78 0.05 -15.10
N ALA A 110 2.76 -0.18 -13.80
CA ALA A 110 3.61 0.53 -12.84
C ALA A 110 5.11 0.32 -13.13
N ARG A 111 5.52 -0.91 -13.48
CA ARG A 111 6.91 -1.23 -13.85
C ARG A 111 7.37 -0.42 -15.04
N LYS A 112 6.54 -0.34 -16.09
CA LYS A 112 6.85 0.45 -17.27
C LYS A 112 7.08 1.92 -16.92
N ALA A 113 6.21 2.53 -16.14
CA ALA A 113 6.36 3.92 -15.70
C ALA A 113 7.67 4.12 -14.90
N CYS A 114 7.98 3.22 -13.96
CA CYS A 114 9.23 3.24 -13.19
C CYS A 114 10.47 3.11 -14.06
N ASP A 115 10.45 2.22 -15.04
CA ASP A 115 11.58 2.02 -15.97
C ASP A 115 11.82 3.26 -16.84
N ASP A 116 10.76 3.87 -17.35
CA ASP A 116 10.82 5.11 -18.13
C ASP A 116 11.45 6.27 -17.32
N TYR A 117 11.09 6.42 -16.03
CA TYR A 117 11.66 7.46 -15.16
C TYR A 117 13.07 7.14 -14.68
N THR A 118 13.36 5.88 -14.41
CA THR A 118 14.73 5.45 -14.06
C THR A 118 15.70 5.68 -15.23
N ALA A 119 15.25 5.42 -16.47
CA ALA A 119 16.05 5.69 -17.65
C ALA A 119 16.38 7.18 -17.84
N LYS A 120 15.47 8.08 -17.46
CA LYS A 120 15.71 9.55 -17.48
C LYS A 120 16.69 10.01 -16.40
N THR A 121 16.67 9.37 -15.24
CA THR A 121 17.49 9.71 -14.06
C THR A 121 18.05 8.46 -13.42
N PRO A 122 19.11 7.83 -14.00
CA PRO A 122 19.65 6.55 -13.53
C PRO A 122 20.16 6.56 -12.09
N ASP A 123 20.60 7.71 -11.60
CA ASP A 123 21.07 7.89 -10.21
C ASP A 123 19.91 7.91 -9.19
N LYS A 124 18.69 7.98 -9.67
CA LYS A 124 17.47 7.88 -8.86
C LYS A 124 16.58 6.73 -9.36
N PRO A 125 16.89 5.47 -9.04
CA PRO A 125 16.08 4.34 -9.46
C PRO A 125 14.68 4.40 -8.84
N ARG A 126 13.67 3.90 -9.57
CA ARG A 126 12.28 3.81 -9.15
C ARG A 126 11.87 2.36 -8.95
N PHE A 127 10.99 2.13 -8.00
CA PHE A 127 10.57 0.80 -7.56
C PHE A 127 9.06 0.67 -7.59
N VAL A 128 8.58 -0.55 -7.84
CA VAL A 128 7.17 -0.90 -7.80
C VAL A 128 6.86 -1.67 -6.54
N ALA A 129 5.93 -1.17 -5.74
CA ALA A 129 5.34 -1.88 -4.62
C ALA A 129 4.00 -2.50 -5.06
N GLY A 130 3.92 -3.82 -5.04
CA GLY A 130 2.67 -4.53 -5.25
C GLY A 130 1.77 -4.33 -4.03
N SER A 131 0.72 -3.53 -4.16
CA SER A 131 -0.25 -3.24 -3.10
C SER A 131 -1.12 -4.46 -2.82
N ILE A 132 -1.16 -4.90 -1.57
CA ILE A 132 -1.97 -6.00 -1.03
C ILE A 132 -2.75 -5.42 0.15
N GLY A 133 -3.97 -4.99 -0.11
CA GLY A 133 -4.86 -4.42 0.90
C GLY A 133 -5.62 -5.47 1.70
N PRO A 134 -6.45 -5.02 2.67
CA PRO A 134 -7.32 -5.91 3.42
C PRO A 134 -8.45 -6.45 2.54
N THR A 135 -9.04 -7.55 2.98
CA THR A 135 -10.27 -8.08 2.38
C THR A 135 -11.51 -7.55 3.12
N ASN A 136 -12.67 -7.62 2.46
CA ASN A 136 -13.98 -7.31 3.06
C ASN A 136 -14.45 -8.38 4.08
N LYS A 137 -13.67 -9.44 4.30
CA LYS A 137 -13.90 -10.47 5.32
C LYS A 137 -12.72 -10.58 6.24
N THR A 138 -12.98 -10.75 7.54
CA THR A 138 -11.95 -10.86 8.58
C THR A 138 -11.95 -12.24 9.21
N ALA A 139 -10.75 -12.76 9.51
CA ALA A 139 -10.59 -14.06 10.14
C ALA A 139 -10.63 -14.00 11.69
N SER A 140 -10.44 -12.81 12.28
CA SER A 140 -10.45 -12.63 13.74
C SER A 140 -11.81 -12.24 14.30
N LEU A 141 -12.65 -11.57 13.51
CA LEU A 141 -13.90 -10.97 13.96
C LEU A 141 -15.10 -11.67 13.36
N SER A 142 -16.16 -11.84 14.17
CA SER A 142 -17.44 -12.28 13.66
C SER A 142 -18.20 -11.11 13.03
N PRO A 143 -18.75 -11.25 11.83
CA PRO A 143 -19.70 -10.29 11.27
C PRO A 143 -21.09 -10.41 11.90
N ASP A 144 -21.37 -11.49 12.64
CA ASP A 144 -22.66 -11.72 13.34
C ASP A 144 -22.49 -11.49 14.84
N VAL A 145 -23.14 -10.45 15.34
CA VAL A 145 -23.11 -10.10 16.78
C VAL A 145 -23.77 -11.16 17.66
N ASN A 146 -24.64 -12.00 17.11
CA ASN A 146 -25.35 -13.06 17.86
C ASN A 146 -24.56 -14.39 17.85
N ASP A 147 -23.57 -14.53 16.98
CA ASP A 147 -22.63 -15.66 16.93
C ASP A 147 -21.18 -15.19 16.95
N PRO A 148 -20.61 -14.90 18.12
CA PRO A 148 -19.23 -14.40 18.22
C PRO A 148 -18.18 -15.42 17.75
N GLY A 149 -18.53 -16.70 17.67
CA GLY A 149 -17.67 -17.77 17.19
C GLY A 149 -17.60 -17.88 15.67
N TYR A 150 -18.58 -17.36 14.95
CA TYR A 150 -18.64 -17.44 13.49
C TYR A 150 -17.51 -16.66 12.82
N ARG A 151 -16.99 -17.19 11.73
CA ARG A 151 -16.02 -16.52 10.85
C ARG A 151 -16.48 -16.64 9.40
N ALA A 152 -16.55 -15.49 8.71
CA ALA A 152 -16.97 -15.44 7.32
C ALA A 152 -15.91 -15.96 6.34
N ILE A 153 -14.68 -16.16 6.83
CA ILE A 153 -13.56 -16.66 6.04
C ILE A 153 -12.56 -17.38 6.94
N THR A 154 -11.88 -18.38 6.39
CA THR A 154 -10.80 -19.12 7.05
C THR A 154 -9.43 -18.55 6.70
N PHE A 155 -8.42 -18.87 7.52
CA PHE A 155 -7.02 -18.53 7.24
C PHE A 155 -6.54 -19.10 5.89
N ASP A 156 -6.90 -20.34 5.58
CA ASP A 156 -6.48 -20.99 4.33
C ASP A 156 -7.11 -20.37 3.08
N GLU A 157 -8.35 -19.91 3.15
CA GLU A 157 -9.00 -19.19 2.05
C GLU A 157 -8.31 -17.84 1.81
N LEU A 158 -8.01 -17.09 2.88
CA LEU A 158 -7.23 -15.85 2.80
C LEU A 158 -5.85 -16.09 2.21
N ARG A 159 -5.12 -17.10 2.74
CA ARG A 159 -3.78 -17.46 2.27
C ARG A 159 -3.76 -17.75 0.77
N LYS A 160 -4.73 -18.54 0.28
CA LYS A 160 -4.84 -18.86 -1.17
C LYS A 160 -5.11 -17.61 -2.02
N ALA A 161 -6.01 -16.75 -1.57
CA ALA A 161 -6.34 -15.52 -2.29
C ALA A 161 -5.15 -14.56 -2.34
N TYR A 162 -4.46 -14.36 -1.22
CA TYR A 162 -3.26 -13.52 -1.17
C TYR A 162 -2.08 -14.12 -1.93
N LYS A 163 -1.94 -15.45 -1.95
CA LYS A 163 -0.89 -16.11 -2.74
C LYS A 163 -1.06 -15.83 -4.23
N GLN A 164 -2.26 -16.00 -4.77
CA GLN A 164 -2.58 -15.70 -6.16
C GLN A 164 -2.28 -14.23 -6.51
N GLN A 165 -2.68 -13.30 -5.64
CA GLN A 165 -2.41 -11.88 -5.81
C GLN A 165 -0.90 -11.60 -5.83
N ALA A 166 -0.17 -12.09 -4.84
CA ALA A 166 1.28 -11.87 -4.71
C ALA A 166 2.07 -12.44 -5.88
N GLU A 167 1.72 -13.67 -6.34
CA GLU A 167 2.35 -14.29 -7.50
C GLU A 167 2.17 -13.45 -8.76
N ALA A 168 0.95 -13.00 -9.03
CA ALA A 168 0.65 -12.17 -10.20
C ALA A 168 1.36 -10.82 -10.18
N LEU A 169 1.45 -10.17 -8.99
CA LEU A 169 2.19 -8.93 -8.80
C LEU A 169 3.69 -9.10 -9.09
N LEU A 170 4.29 -10.18 -8.59
CA LEU A 170 5.71 -10.49 -8.85
C LEU A 170 5.97 -10.80 -10.32
N ASP A 171 5.10 -11.57 -10.96
CA ASP A 171 5.19 -11.93 -12.37
C ASP A 171 5.01 -10.70 -13.27
N GLY A 172 4.22 -9.72 -12.84
CA GLY A 172 4.05 -8.42 -13.49
C GLY A 172 5.20 -7.44 -13.28
N GLY A 173 6.14 -7.74 -12.37
CA GLY A 173 7.39 -6.98 -12.18
C GLY A 173 7.42 -6.09 -10.93
N ALA A 174 6.64 -6.38 -9.91
CA ALA A 174 6.77 -5.74 -8.60
C ALA A 174 8.14 -6.05 -7.97
N ASP A 175 8.78 -5.03 -7.40
CA ASP A 175 10.06 -5.14 -6.67
C ASP A 175 9.85 -5.43 -5.18
N ILE A 176 8.71 -4.98 -4.65
CA ILE A 176 8.33 -5.02 -3.24
C ILE A 176 6.90 -5.57 -3.20
N LEU A 177 6.55 -6.32 -2.16
CA LEU A 177 5.16 -6.57 -1.80
C LEU A 177 4.81 -5.73 -0.57
N LEU A 178 3.76 -4.94 -0.65
CA LEU A 178 3.28 -4.07 0.42
C LEU A 178 1.94 -4.58 0.95
N VAL A 179 1.98 -5.23 2.11
CA VAL A 179 0.77 -5.61 2.85
C VAL A 179 0.36 -4.41 3.70
N GLU A 180 -0.70 -3.73 3.30
CA GLU A 180 -1.06 -2.42 3.84
C GLU A 180 -2.47 -2.34 4.42
N THR A 181 -2.72 -1.24 5.16
CA THR A 181 -4.02 -0.91 5.75
C THR A 181 -4.55 -2.06 6.61
N ILE A 182 -3.63 -2.70 7.34
CA ILE A 182 -3.92 -3.87 8.14
C ILE A 182 -4.67 -3.46 9.40
N PHE A 183 -5.93 -3.87 9.49
CA PHE A 183 -6.76 -3.70 10.67
C PHE A 183 -7.07 -5.03 11.38
N ASP A 184 -6.80 -6.18 10.73
CA ASP A 184 -6.86 -7.54 11.31
C ASP A 184 -5.51 -8.25 11.12
N THR A 185 -4.83 -8.52 12.23
CA THR A 185 -3.49 -9.14 12.20
C THR A 185 -3.51 -10.59 11.74
N LEU A 186 -4.63 -11.31 11.89
CA LEU A 186 -4.73 -12.69 11.38
C LEU A 186 -4.81 -12.70 9.85
N ASN A 187 -5.53 -11.73 9.25
CA ASN A 187 -5.52 -11.54 7.79
C ASN A 187 -4.11 -11.21 7.29
N ALA A 188 -3.39 -10.30 7.99
CA ALA A 188 -2.00 -9.99 7.66
C ALA A 188 -1.09 -11.22 7.73
N LYS A 189 -1.24 -12.05 8.75
CA LYS A 189 -0.47 -13.31 8.86
C LYS A 189 -0.74 -14.27 7.71
N ALA A 190 -1.97 -14.33 7.21
CA ALA A 190 -2.30 -15.14 6.04
C ALA A 190 -1.59 -14.63 4.77
N ALA A 191 -1.52 -13.30 4.58
CA ALA A 191 -0.77 -12.70 3.49
C ALA A 191 0.74 -12.95 3.62
N LEU A 192 1.31 -12.75 4.80
CA LEU A 192 2.73 -12.98 5.06
C LEU A 192 3.12 -14.46 4.91
N PHE A 193 2.25 -15.38 5.35
CA PHE A 193 2.46 -16.80 5.15
C PHE A 193 2.47 -17.16 3.65
N ALA A 194 1.54 -16.59 2.88
CA ALA A 194 1.52 -16.78 1.42
C ALA A 194 2.79 -16.26 0.75
N ILE A 195 3.32 -15.12 1.20
CA ILE A 195 4.59 -14.55 0.69
C ILE A 195 5.76 -15.47 1.04
N ASP A 196 5.79 -16.02 2.23
CA ASP A 196 6.83 -16.95 2.67
C ASP A 196 6.83 -18.24 1.85
N GLU A 197 5.65 -18.83 1.58
CA GLU A 197 5.50 -19.97 0.67
C GLU A 197 6.08 -19.66 -0.72
N ILE A 198 5.78 -18.48 -1.28
CA ILE A 198 6.32 -18.08 -2.59
C ILE A 198 7.85 -17.95 -2.54
N GLN A 199 8.41 -17.40 -1.45
CA GLN A 199 9.84 -17.30 -1.26
C GLN A 199 10.51 -18.69 -1.27
N GLU A 200 9.93 -19.64 -0.54
CA GLU A 200 10.41 -21.03 -0.51
C GLU A 200 10.31 -21.70 -1.87
N GLU A 201 9.15 -21.63 -2.52
CA GLU A 201 8.88 -22.27 -3.81
C GLU A 201 9.77 -21.73 -4.95
N ARG A 202 10.03 -20.43 -4.94
CA ARG A 202 10.83 -19.76 -5.98
C ARG A 202 12.31 -19.65 -5.64
N GLY A 203 12.71 -19.95 -4.42
CA GLY A 203 14.08 -19.82 -3.94
C GLY A 203 14.58 -18.36 -3.97
N ILE A 204 13.73 -17.40 -3.65
CA ILE A 204 14.03 -15.96 -3.70
C ILE A 204 13.71 -15.28 -2.37
N ARG A 205 14.31 -14.10 -2.14
CA ARG A 205 13.88 -13.19 -1.08
C ARG A 205 13.08 -12.04 -1.69
N ILE A 206 11.91 -11.77 -1.13
CA ILE A 206 10.98 -10.74 -1.59
C ILE A 206 11.02 -9.60 -0.56
N PRO A 207 11.48 -8.39 -0.94
CA PRO A 207 11.34 -7.23 -0.08
C PRO A 207 9.87 -7.02 0.29
N THR A 208 9.53 -7.14 1.57
CA THR A 208 8.14 -7.08 2.04
C THR A 208 7.98 -5.93 3.01
N MET A 209 7.08 -5.00 2.68
CA MET A 209 6.65 -3.92 3.56
C MET A 209 5.34 -4.30 4.23
N VAL A 210 5.18 -3.92 5.51
CA VAL A 210 3.97 -4.17 6.28
C VAL A 210 3.49 -2.86 6.90
N SER A 211 2.23 -2.52 6.72
CA SER A 211 1.65 -1.28 7.22
C SER A 211 0.30 -1.51 7.90
N GLY A 212 0.26 -1.21 9.19
CA GLY A 212 -0.94 -1.31 10.02
C GLY A 212 -1.80 -0.06 9.97
N THR A 213 -3.05 -0.19 10.37
CA THR A 213 -3.99 0.91 10.50
C THR A 213 -4.54 0.97 11.91
N ILE A 214 -4.34 2.13 12.56
CA ILE A 214 -4.92 2.41 13.87
C ILE A 214 -6.32 2.96 13.64
N THR A 215 -7.32 2.20 14.08
CA THR A 215 -8.73 2.44 13.71
C THR A 215 -9.51 3.26 14.72
N ASP A 216 -8.99 3.44 15.91
CA ASP A 216 -9.70 4.16 16.97
C ASP A 216 -8.79 5.03 17.86
N ALA A 217 -9.43 5.88 18.67
CA ALA A 217 -8.77 6.79 19.60
C ALA A 217 -8.04 6.05 20.76
N SER A 218 -8.27 4.74 20.95
CA SER A 218 -7.53 3.94 21.95
C SER A 218 -6.15 3.50 21.45
N GLY A 219 -5.82 3.79 20.17
CA GLY A 219 -4.54 3.45 19.59
C GLY A 219 -4.40 1.99 19.19
N ARG A 220 -5.52 1.35 18.81
CA ARG A 220 -5.55 -0.07 18.44
C ARG A 220 -6.00 -0.27 16.99
N THR A 221 -5.56 -1.40 16.43
CA THR A 221 -6.16 -1.95 15.21
C THR A 221 -7.58 -2.46 15.51
N LEU A 222 -8.39 -2.72 14.48
CA LEU A 222 -9.74 -3.25 14.67
C LEU A 222 -9.75 -4.60 15.40
N SER A 223 -8.76 -5.45 15.18
CA SER A 223 -8.59 -6.72 15.90
C SER A 223 -7.99 -6.57 17.32
N GLY A 224 -7.77 -5.33 17.78
CA GLY A 224 -7.47 -5.00 19.18
C GLY A 224 -5.99 -4.84 19.53
N GLN A 225 -5.06 -4.97 18.57
CA GLN A 225 -3.62 -4.85 18.81
C GLN A 225 -3.20 -3.39 18.99
N THR A 226 -2.38 -3.11 20.02
CA THR A 226 -1.59 -1.87 20.11
C THR A 226 -0.50 -1.85 19.04
N ALA A 227 0.18 -0.72 18.86
CA ALA A 227 1.28 -0.60 17.91
C ALA A 227 2.38 -1.65 18.16
N GLU A 228 2.75 -1.88 19.42
CA GLU A 228 3.76 -2.88 19.81
C GLU A 228 3.25 -4.31 19.61
N ALA A 229 1.99 -4.58 19.93
CA ALA A 229 1.39 -5.90 19.71
C ALA A 229 1.28 -6.21 18.21
N PHE A 230 0.99 -5.21 17.38
CA PHE A 230 1.02 -5.32 15.93
C PHE A 230 2.44 -5.65 15.43
N LEU A 231 3.45 -4.87 15.86
CA LEU A 231 4.85 -5.14 15.54
C LEU A 231 5.23 -6.60 15.84
N ILE A 232 4.98 -7.06 17.07
CA ILE A 232 5.30 -8.43 17.50
C ILE A 232 4.56 -9.46 16.64
N SER A 233 3.31 -9.21 16.31
CA SER A 233 2.45 -10.13 15.55
C SER A 233 2.98 -10.41 14.14
N VAL A 234 3.67 -9.47 13.50
CA VAL A 234 4.13 -9.57 12.10
C VAL A 234 5.64 -9.73 11.96
N SER A 235 6.42 -9.67 13.06
CA SER A 235 7.88 -9.73 13.04
C SER A 235 8.48 -11.13 12.84
N HIS A 236 7.67 -12.13 12.51
CA HIS A 236 8.14 -13.48 12.19
C HIS A 236 8.75 -13.61 10.80
N LEU A 237 8.53 -12.64 9.92
CA LEU A 237 9.14 -12.54 8.60
C LEU A 237 10.24 -11.47 8.61
N ASP A 238 11.28 -11.65 7.78
CA ASP A 238 12.32 -10.64 7.57
C ASP A 238 11.77 -9.52 6.69
N LEU A 239 11.29 -8.45 7.31
CA LEU A 239 10.61 -7.35 6.64
C LEU A 239 11.57 -6.29 6.13
N LEU A 240 11.28 -5.73 4.95
CA LEU A 240 11.95 -4.52 4.45
C LEU A 240 11.61 -3.31 5.34
N SER A 241 10.34 -3.15 5.67
CA SER A 241 9.86 -2.12 6.59
C SER A 241 8.57 -2.51 7.30
N ILE A 242 8.34 -1.86 8.44
CA ILE A 242 7.08 -1.88 9.17
C ILE A 242 6.64 -0.44 9.44
N GLY A 243 5.34 -0.21 9.54
CA GLY A 243 4.83 1.12 9.85
C GLY A 243 3.32 1.20 9.87
N PHE A 244 2.81 2.39 9.61
CA PHE A 244 1.38 2.68 9.68
C PHE A 244 0.92 3.55 8.51
N ASN A 245 -0.32 3.33 8.07
CA ASN A 245 -0.96 4.14 7.05
C ASN A 245 -2.45 4.30 7.32
N CYS A 246 -3.05 5.26 6.62
CA CYS A 246 -4.49 5.52 6.60
C CYS A 246 -5.10 5.86 7.96
N ALA A 247 -6.41 6.00 8.04
CA ALA A 247 -7.26 6.36 9.18
C ALA A 247 -6.88 7.67 9.90
N LEU A 248 -5.61 7.91 10.14
CA LEU A 248 -5.10 9.07 10.87
C LEU A 248 -4.29 9.99 9.96
N GLY A 249 -4.23 11.26 10.31
CA GLY A 249 -3.30 12.23 9.73
C GLY A 249 -1.89 12.11 10.30
N ALA A 250 -0.95 12.86 9.73
CA ALA A 250 0.46 12.73 10.08
C ALA A 250 0.73 12.96 11.57
N LYS A 251 0.16 14.01 12.14
CA LYS A 251 0.35 14.34 13.57
C LYS A 251 -0.12 13.25 14.52
N GLN A 252 -1.23 12.58 14.19
CA GLN A 252 -1.79 11.54 15.05
C GLN A 252 -0.99 10.23 14.99
N LEU A 253 -0.20 9.99 13.94
CA LEU A 253 0.63 8.78 13.83
C LEU A 253 1.95 8.87 14.64
N VAL A 254 2.41 10.07 15.04
CA VAL A 254 3.69 10.26 15.75
C VAL A 254 3.84 9.30 16.94
N PRO A 255 2.91 9.20 17.90
CA PRO A 255 3.12 8.35 19.08
C PRO A 255 3.24 6.87 18.76
N TYR A 256 2.62 6.38 17.69
CA TYR A 256 2.70 4.97 17.27
C TYR A 256 4.03 4.65 16.59
N LEU A 257 4.56 5.60 15.81
CA LEU A 257 5.90 5.48 15.23
C LEU A 257 6.97 5.52 16.33
N GLU A 258 6.85 6.41 17.31
CA GLU A 258 7.74 6.48 18.47
C GLU A 258 7.70 5.20 19.30
N ALA A 259 6.53 4.57 19.45
CA ALA A 259 6.38 3.34 20.19
C ALA A 259 7.12 2.16 19.55
N ILE A 260 7.07 2.03 18.23
CA ILE A 260 7.70 0.90 17.53
C ILE A 260 9.17 1.14 17.17
N ALA A 261 9.59 2.38 16.94
CA ALA A 261 10.93 2.70 16.46
C ALA A 261 12.08 2.13 17.32
N PRO A 262 12.04 2.20 18.67
CA PRO A 262 13.11 1.62 19.49
C PRO A 262 13.04 0.09 19.64
N GLN A 263 11.97 -0.55 19.17
CA GLN A 263 11.70 -1.96 19.39
C GLN A 263 11.96 -2.84 18.16
N THR A 264 12.40 -2.24 17.04
CA THR A 264 12.62 -2.97 15.81
C THR A 264 13.89 -2.56 15.07
N HIS A 265 14.55 -3.54 14.48
CA HIS A 265 15.63 -3.33 13.52
C HIS A 265 15.14 -3.14 12.08
N PHE A 266 13.85 -3.39 11.82
CA PHE A 266 13.27 -3.13 10.50
C PHE A 266 13.27 -1.62 10.21
N ARG A 267 13.31 -1.26 8.94
CA ARG A 267 13.04 0.12 8.51
C ARG A 267 11.62 0.51 8.88
N ILE A 268 11.38 1.80 9.08
CA ILE A 268 10.04 2.30 9.39
C ILE A 268 9.49 3.09 8.22
N SER A 269 8.23 2.81 7.88
CA SER A 269 7.46 3.50 6.86
C SER A 269 6.22 4.17 7.44
N ALA A 270 5.81 5.31 6.89
CA ALA A 270 4.57 5.98 7.24
C ALA A 270 3.94 6.62 6.01
N HIS A 271 2.65 6.34 5.77
CA HIS A 271 1.87 7.00 4.72
C HIS A 271 0.48 7.39 5.26
N PRO A 272 0.44 8.51 6.03
CA PRO A 272 -0.78 9.03 6.64
C PRO A 272 -1.75 9.59 5.59
N ASN A 273 -3.00 9.82 6.02
CA ASN A 273 -3.94 10.62 5.26
C ASN A 273 -3.51 12.10 5.24
N ALA A 274 -3.97 12.85 4.24
CA ALA A 274 -3.88 14.31 4.20
C ALA A 274 -4.90 14.93 5.19
N GLY A 275 -4.63 14.77 6.47
CA GLY A 275 -5.52 15.11 7.56
C GLY A 275 -6.62 14.08 7.82
N LEU A 276 -7.69 14.53 8.47
CA LEU A 276 -8.90 13.73 8.68
C LEU A 276 -9.98 14.13 7.68
N PRO A 277 -10.89 13.21 7.30
CA PRO A 277 -11.97 13.56 6.38
C PRO A 277 -12.92 14.59 7.03
N ASN A 278 -13.34 15.58 6.25
CA ASN A 278 -14.36 16.54 6.65
C ASN A 278 -15.77 15.92 6.66
N ALA A 279 -16.80 16.69 6.98
CA ALA A 279 -18.19 16.24 7.05
C ALA A 279 -18.73 15.65 5.70
N PHE A 280 -18.07 15.95 4.60
CA PHE A 280 -18.39 15.45 3.27
C PHE A 280 -17.48 14.29 2.82
N GLY A 281 -16.60 13.81 3.72
CA GLY A 281 -15.64 12.75 3.40
C GLY A 281 -14.45 13.21 2.55
N GLN A 282 -14.24 14.51 2.39
CA GLN A 282 -13.13 15.08 1.64
C GLN A 282 -11.95 15.40 2.55
N TYR A 283 -10.76 15.51 1.98
CA TYR A 283 -9.53 15.83 2.68
C TYR A 283 -9.08 17.23 2.29
N ASP A 284 -8.95 18.11 3.28
CA ASP A 284 -8.70 19.54 3.08
C ASP A 284 -7.29 19.98 3.47
N GLU A 285 -6.46 19.06 4.00
CA GLU A 285 -5.09 19.39 4.41
C GLU A 285 -4.23 19.69 3.18
N THR A 286 -3.55 20.85 3.22
CA THR A 286 -2.71 21.29 2.10
C THR A 286 -1.35 20.57 2.10
N PRO A 287 -0.62 20.56 0.95
CA PRO A 287 0.74 20.02 0.88
C PRO A 287 1.70 20.59 1.93
N GLU A 288 1.61 21.90 2.21
CA GLU A 288 2.44 22.59 3.19
C GLU A 288 2.12 22.14 4.62
N GLN A 289 0.83 21.99 4.94
CA GLN A 289 0.39 21.51 6.25
C GLN A 289 0.83 20.06 6.50
N THR A 290 0.67 19.20 5.51
CA THR A 290 1.14 17.81 5.57
C THR A 290 2.67 17.77 5.78
N ALA A 291 3.43 18.54 4.99
CA ALA A 291 4.88 18.59 5.10
C ALA A 291 5.34 19.10 6.49
N GLU A 292 4.69 20.14 7.03
CA GLU A 292 5.00 20.65 8.37
C GLU A 292 4.79 19.61 9.46
N GLN A 293 3.71 18.83 9.39
CA GLN A 293 3.43 17.78 10.37
C GLN A 293 4.41 16.59 10.22
N ILE A 294 4.73 16.20 8.99
CA ILE A 294 5.70 15.11 8.72
C ILE A 294 7.11 15.50 9.12
N LYS A 295 7.44 16.79 9.11
CA LYS A 295 8.74 17.28 9.61
C LYS A 295 9.05 16.75 11.00
N GLU A 296 8.06 16.54 11.86
CA GLU A 296 8.25 15.93 13.18
C GLU A 296 8.84 14.52 13.12
N TYR A 297 8.43 13.68 12.12
CA TYR A 297 9.01 12.34 11.93
C TYR A 297 10.48 12.42 11.57
N LEU A 298 10.82 13.41 10.74
CA LEU A 298 12.17 13.63 10.22
C LEU A 298 13.10 14.18 11.31
N ASP A 299 12.64 15.19 12.05
CA ASP A 299 13.38 15.80 13.15
C ASP A 299 13.70 14.79 14.27
N LYS A 300 12.79 13.86 14.52
CA LYS A 300 12.96 12.76 15.47
C LYS A 300 13.72 11.55 14.91
N GLY A 301 14.04 11.53 13.63
CA GLY A 301 14.74 10.41 12.97
C GLY A 301 13.96 9.09 13.03
N LEU A 302 12.64 9.11 12.85
CA LEU A 302 11.77 7.96 13.05
C LEU A 302 11.64 7.07 11.82
N ILE A 303 11.84 7.59 10.59
CA ILE A 303 11.41 6.94 9.36
C ILE A 303 12.50 6.72 8.32
N ASN A 304 12.28 5.75 7.44
CA ASN A 304 13.09 5.44 6.27
C ASN A 304 12.31 5.63 4.96
N ILE A 305 10.98 5.48 5.02
CA ILE A 305 10.08 5.61 3.87
C ILE A 305 8.90 6.48 4.29
N ILE A 306 8.56 7.47 3.47
CA ILE A 306 7.43 8.36 3.70
C ILE A 306 6.59 8.52 2.44
N GLY A 307 5.29 8.52 2.57
CA GLY A 307 4.34 8.77 1.49
C GLY A 307 3.03 9.31 2.04
N GLY A 308 1.96 9.10 1.31
CA GLY A 308 0.63 9.48 1.75
C GLY A 308 -0.44 8.46 1.38
N CYS A 309 -1.57 8.51 2.08
CA CYS A 309 -2.76 7.71 1.82
C CYS A 309 -3.92 8.64 1.39
N CYS A 310 -5.13 8.41 1.85
CA CYS A 310 -6.32 9.17 1.42
C CYS A 310 -6.10 10.69 1.41
N GLY A 311 -6.55 11.34 0.34
CA GLY A 311 -6.42 12.79 0.15
C GLY A 311 -5.05 13.26 -0.36
N THR A 312 -4.03 12.41 -0.35
CA THR A 312 -2.68 12.76 -0.80
C THR A 312 -2.62 12.81 -2.33
N THR A 313 -2.12 13.93 -2.85
CA THR A 313 -1.99 14.23 -4.29
C THR A 313 -0.52 14.33 -4.69
N PRO A 314 -0.20 14.45 -6.00
CA PRO A 314 1.17 14.70 -6.45
C PRO A 314 1.82 15.94 -5.81
N GLU A 315 1.04 17.00 -5.54
CA GLU A 315 1.54 18.19 -4.87
C GLU A 315 2.01 17.90 -3.43
N HIS A 316 1.27 17.07 -2.70
CA HIS A 316 1.69 16.61 -1.37
C HIS A 316 3.00 15.81 -1.46
N ILE A 317 3.09 14.86 -2.38
CA ILE A 317 4.31 14.06 -2.60
C ILE A 317 5.49 14.92 -2.99
N LYS A 318 5.28 15.96 -3.81
CA LYS A 318 6.32 16.94 -4.15
C LYS A 318 6.84 17.66 -2.92
N ALA A 319 5.95 18.13 -2.04
CA ALA A 319 6.34 18.79 -0.79
C ALA A 319 7.14 17.85 0.13
N LEU A 320 6.73 16.59 0.25
CA LEU A 320 7.46 15.57 1.01
C LEU A 320 8.83 15.25 0.40
N SER A 321 8.88 15.11 -0.94
CA SER A 321 10.13 14.86 -1.66
C SER A 321 11.13 15.99 -1.48
N ASP A 322 10.67 17.24 -1.50
CA ASP A 322 11.55 18.40 -1.28
C ASP A 322 12.03 18.48 0.17
N LEU A 323 11.14 18.27 1.14
CA LEU A 323 11.45 18.28 2.56
C LEU A 323 12.47 17.19 2.94
N ALA A 324 12.30 15.96 2.45
CA ALA A 324 13.11 14.81 2.84
C ALA A 324 14.58 14.91 2.39
N LYS A 325 14.90 15.76 1.41
CA LYS A 325 16.30 15.93 0.89
C LYS A 325 17.28 16.38 1.95
N ASP A 326 16.81 17.11 2.95
CA ASP A 326 17.65 17.69 4.01
C ASP A 326 17.84 16.74 5.20
N TYR A 327 17.26 15.54 5.14
CA TYR A 327 17.24 14.58 6.24
C TYR A 327 17.90 13.25 5.86
N LYS A 328 18.40 12.58 6.88
CA LYS A 328 18.95 11.23 6.76
C LYS A 328 17.92 10.19 7.19
N PRO A 329 17.95 8.98 6.60
CA PRO A 329 17.07 7.91 7.04
C PRO A 329 17.37 7.51 8.49
N ARG A 330 16.36 6.97 9.17
CA ARG A 330 16.50 6.35 10.49
C ARG A 330 17.61 5.31 10.45
N LYS A 331 18.49 5.33 11.44
CA LYS A 331 19.47 4.26 11.65
C LYS A 331 18.76 3.04 12.24
N ASN A 332 18.89 1.91 11.58
CA ASN A 332 18.42 0.63 12.13
C ASN A 332 19.39 0.24 13.26
N THR A 333 18.86 0.07 14.45
CA THR A 333 19.65 -0.32 15.64
C THR A 333 19.59 -1.84 15.85
#